data_16176c1121c1b0ae00509703ac5c6acd
#
_entry.id   16176c1121c1b0ae00509703ac5c6acd
#
_cell.length_a   1.000
_cell.length_b   1.000
_cell.length_c   1.000
_cell.angle_alpha   90.00
_cell.angle_beta   90.00
_cell.angle_gamma   90.00
#
_symmetry.space_group_name_H-M   'P 1'
#
loop_
_entity.id
_entity.type
_entity.pdbx_description
1 polymer ?
#
loop_
_entity_poly.entity_id
_entity_poly.type
_entity_poly.pdbx_seq_one_letter_code
_entity_poly.pdbx_strand_id
1 'polypeptide(L)'
;MKKNIGNSLALYPTPLVVVGAMVNGKPNWLLVGHLGIIGHDHVMVSLAAAHYTNQGIRESRKLSINIVDEAMLAKADHSGCVSGNKEDKSELFDYILDDAGVPMIFQAPVTMVCSVEDIYETK
;
A
#
# COMPACT_ATOMS: atom_id res chain seq x y z
N MET A 1 -20.81 26.04 16.43
CA MET A 1 -20.19 25.76 17.74
C MET A 1 -19.20 24.63 17.60
N LYS A 2 -18.04 24.76 18.21
CA LYS A 2 -17.04 23.68 18.22
C LYS A 2 -17.06 22.94 19.55
N LYS A 3 -16.77 21.65 19.48
CA LYS A 3 -16.73 20.78 20.65
C LYS A 3 -15.42 20.01 20.64
N ASN A 4 -14.78 19.88 21.80
CA ASN A 4 -13.58 19.07 21.93
C ASN A 4 -13.95 17.58 21.86
N ILE A 5 -13.35 16.85 20.92
CA ILE A 5 -13.59 15.43 20.72
C ILE A 5 -12.39 14.57 21.12
N GLY A 6 -11.42 15.16 21.81
CA GLY A 6 -10.22 14.44 22.24
C GLY A 6 -9.20 14.26 21.10
N ASN A 7 -8.38 13.23 21.23
CA ASN A 7 -7.30 12.92 20.28
C ASN A 7 -7.79 12.07 19.11
N SER A 8 -8.74 12.57 18.37
CA SER A 8 -9.31 11.85 17.23
C SER A 8 -8.70 12.31 15.92
N LEU A 9 -8.35 11.36 15.06
CA LEU A 9 -7.97 11.66 13.69
C LEU A 9 -9.22 12.02 12.90
N ALA A 10 -9.16 13.12 12.18
CA ALA A 10 -10.33 13.64 11.48
C ALA A 10 -10.05 14.05 10.03
N LEU A 11 -9.00 13.48 9.42
CA LEU A 11 -8.63 13.74 8.04
C LEU A 11 -9.28 12.72 7.09
N TYR A 12 -10.59 12.65 7.12
CA TYR A 12 -11.34 11.73 6.27
C TYR A 12 -12.25 12.50 5.32
N PRO A 13 -12.54 11.94 4.13
CA PRO A 13 -12.10 10.63 3.63
C PRO A 13 -10.65 10.65 3.14
N THR A 14 -10.01 9.48 3.22
CA THR A 14 -8.72 9.21 2.58
C THR A 14 -8.93 8.21 1.46
N PRO A 15 -8.11 8.22 0.38
CA PRO A 15 -8.23 7.21 -0.65
C PRO A 15 -7.85 5.84 -0.12
N LEU A 16 -8.51 4.78 -0.63
CA LEU A 16 -8.09 3.41 -0.41
C LEU A 16 -7.18 3.00 -1.55
N VAL A 17 -6.04 2.42 -1.20
CA VAL A 17 -5.08 1.93 -2.17
C VAL A 17 -4.59 0.54 -1.77
N VAL A 18 -4.09 -0.21 -2.74
CA VAL A 18 -3.34 -1.42 -2.48
C VAL A 18 -1.87 -1.14 -2.76
N VAL A 19 -1.05 -1.31 -1.75
CA VAL A 19 0.41 -1.21 -1.90
C VAL A 19 0.93 -2.58 -2.33
N GLY A 20 1.72 -2.60 -3.38
CA GLY A 20 2.36 -3.80 -3.90
C GLY A 20 3.87 -3.71 -3.79
N ALA A 21 4.49 -4.81 -3.39
CA ALA A 21 5.94 -4.94 -3.36
C ALA A 21 6.32 -6.41 -3.55
N MET A 22 7.52 -6.64 -4.09
CA MET A 22 8.07 -7.99 -4.16
C MET A 22 8.61 -8.37 -2.80
N VAL A 23 8.20 -9.53 -2.29
CA VAL A 23 8.70 -10.10 -1.05
C VAL A 23 9.09 -11.54 -1.32
N ASN A 24 10.34 -11.89 -1.09
CA ASN A 24 10.87 -13.24 -1.34
C ASN A 24 10.57 -13.75 -2.75
N GLY A 25 10.70 -12.90 -3.75
CA GLY A 25 10.52 -13.25 -5.16
C GLY A 25 9.07 -13.33 -5.63
N LYS A 26 8.11 -12.96 -4.80
CA LYS A 26 6.68 -12.97 -5.12
C LYS A 26 6.04 -11.63 -4.82
N PRO A 27 5.04 -11.19 -5.60
CA PRO A 27 4.29 -9.99 -5.24
C PRO A 27 3.49 -10.21 -3.96
N ASN A 28 3.46 -9.20 -3.11
CA ASN A 28 2.61 -9.15 -1.94
C ASN A 28 1.81 -7.86 -1.97
N TRP A 29 0.59 -7.90 -1.48
CA TRP A 29 -0.38 -6.83 -1.58
C TRP A 29 -0.94 -6.48 -0.20
N LEU A 30 -1.13 -5.20 0.06
CA LEU A 30 -1.65 -4.72 1.33
C LEU A 30 -2.58 -3.53 1.11
N LEU A 31 -3.79 -3.62 1.63
CA LEU A 31 -4.72 -2.49 1.66
C LEU A 31 -4.21 -1.42 2.62
N VAL A 32 -4.15 -0.18 2.15
CA VAL A 32 -3.69 0.96 2.93
C VAL A 32 -4.68 2.11 2.78
N GLY A 33 -5.09 2.67 3.92
CA GLY A 33 -5.95 3.85 3.98
C GLY A 33 -5.25 5.08 4.56
N HIS A 34 -4.05 4.93 5.09
CA HIS A 34 -3.30 6.04 5.67
C HIS A 34 -2.16 6.44 4.74
N LEU A 35 -2.43 7.40 3.87
CA LEU A 35 -1.43 7.94 2.94
C LEU A 35 -1.77 9.39 2.61
N GLY A 36 -0.80 10.11 2.10
CA GLY A 36 -1.00 11.51 1.72
C GLY A 36 0.09 12.03 0.82
N ILE A 37 -0.19 13.17 0.22
CA ILE A 37 0.76 13.90 -0.61
C ILE A 37 1.58 14.82 0.30
N ILE A 38 2.91 14.76 0.18
CA ILE A 38 3.82 15.61 0.97
C ILE A 38 4.72 16.50 0.12
N GLY A 39 4.33 16.73 -1.12
CA GLY A 39 5.08 17.59 -2.04
C GLY A 39 4.56 17.43 -3.45
N HIS A 40 5.23 18.03 -4.42
CA HIS A 40 4.78 17.95 -5.81
C HIS A 40 4.98 16.56 -6.41
N ASP A 41 5.97 15.81 -5.91
CA ASP A 41 6.39 14.53 -6.45
C ASP A 41 6.61 13.46 -5.38
N HIS A 42 6.10 13.68 -4.17
CA HIS A 42 6.28 12.78 -3.04
C HIS A 42 4.95 12.42 -2.39
N VAL A 43 4.83 11.16 -2.01
CA VAL A 43 3.72 10.67 -1.20
C VAL A 43 4.27 9.99 0.05
N MET A 44 3.49 10.01 1.11
CA MET A 44 3.77 9.28 2.33
C MET A 44 2.75 8.16 2.46
N VAL A 45 3.22 6.96 2.78
CA VAL A 45 2.36 5.81 3.04
C VAL A 45 2.67 5.31 4.44
N SER A 46 1.64 5.14 5.25
CA SER A 46 1.79 4.67 6.63
C SER A 46 1.42 3.19 6.72
N LEU A 47 2.39 2.36 7.08
CA LEU A 47 2.23 0.92 7.21
C LEU A 47 2.60 0.52 8.64
N ALA A 48 1.80 -0.33 9.26
CA ALA A 48 2.17 -0.89 10.55
C ALA A 48 3.45 -1.73 10.42
N ALA A 49 4.31 -1.64 11.41
CA ALA A 49 5.64 -2.28 11.37
C ALA A 49 5.58 -3.80 11.18
N ALA A 50 4.51 -4.44 11.64
CA ALA A 50 4.34 -5.90 11.55
C ALA A 50 3.92 -6.41 10.16
N HIS A 51 3.58 -5.52 9.21
CA HIS A 51 3.14 -5.96 7.90
C HIS A 51 4.26 -6.65 7.12
N TYR A 52 3.93 -7.81 6.56
CA TYR A 52 4.85 -8.62 5.76
C TYR A 52 5.42 -7.85 4.57
N THR A 53 4.63 -6.98 3.96
CA THR A 53 5.02 -6.15 2.81
C THR A 53 6.27 -5.31 3.10
N ASN A 54 6.45 -4.89 4.36
CA ASN A 54 7.60 -4.07 4.77
C ASN A 54 8.95 -4.75 4.48
N GLN A 55 9.02 -6.07 4.55
CA GLN A 55 10.26 -6.79 4.25
C GLN A 55 10.72 -6.51 2.82
N GLY A 56 9.80 -6.61 1.86
CA GLY A 56 10.10 -6.35 0.45
C GLY A 56 10.43 -4.88 0.19
N ILE A 57 9.69 -3.97 0.82
CA ILE A 57 9.93 -2.53 0.68
C ILE A 57 11.30 -2.15 1.20
N ARG A 58 11.71 -2.66 2.36
CA ARG A 58 13.03 -2.39 2.94
C ARG A 58 14.15 -2.95 2.06
N GLU A 59 13.94 -4.12 1.49
CA GLU A 59 14.94 -4.78 0.65
C GLU A 59 15.08 -4.11 -0.72
N SER A 60 13.99 -3.91 -1.43
CA SER A 60 14.00 -3.36 -2.80
C SER A 60 14.03 -1.84 -2.86
N ARG A 61 13.55 -1.18 -1.82
CA ARG A 61 13.36 0.27 -1.75
C ARG A 61 12.41 0.78 -2.82
N LYS A 62 11.44 -0.06 -3.21
CA LYS A 62 10.44 0.25 -4.24
C LYS A 62 9.09 -0.33 -3.85
N LEU A 63 8.04 0.33 -4.29
CA LEU A 63 6.67 -0.13 -4.11
C LEU A 63 5.77 0.44 -5.19
N SER A 64 4.60 -0.16 -5.36
CA SER A 64 3.53 0.41 -6.16
C SER A 64 2.37 0.85 -5.25
N ILE A 65 1.68 1.89 -5.67
CA ILE A 65 0.44 2.36 -5.05
C ILE A 65 -0.64 2.24 -6.11
N ASN A 66 -1.58 1.34 -5.90
CA ASN A 66 -2.64 1.01 -6.85
C ASN A 66 -3.96 1.55 -6.33
N ILE A 67 -4.58 2.47 -7.08
CA ILE A 67 -5.87 3.04 -6.70
C ILE A 67 -6.95 1.97 -6.82
N VAL A 68 -7.75 1.82 -5.78
CA VAL A 68 -8.82 0.81 -5.73
C VAL A 68 -10.08 1.37 -6.37
N ASP A 69 -10.66 0.64 -7.32
CA ASP A 69 -11.99 0.89 -7.84
C ASP A 69 -13.00 -0.09 -7.22
N GLU A 70 -14.27 0.07 -7.58
CA GLU A 70 -15.35 -0.76 -7.03
C GLU A 70 -15.15 -2.25 -7.32
N ALA A 71 -14.67 -2.59 -8.52
CA ALA A 71 -14.46 -3.99 -8.91
C ALA A 71 -13.33 -4.66 -8.12
N MET A 72 -12.41 -3.89 -7.57
CA MET A 72 -11.28 -4.40 -6.78
C MET A 72 -11.60 -4.54 -5.30
N LEU A 73 -12.71 -4.01 -4.81
CA LEU A 73 -12.97 -3.86 -3.36
C LEU A 73 -12.85 -5.15 -2.56
N ALA A 74 -13.44 -6.25 -3.03
CA ALA A 74 -13.42 -7.51 -2.30
C ALA A 74 -12.00 -8.05 -2.12
N LYS A 75 -11.21 -8.03 -3.19
CA LYS A 75 -9.81 -8.50 -3.15
C LYS A 75 -8.92 -7.54 -2.37
N ALA A 76 -9.15 -6.24 -2.50
CA ALA A 76 -8.42 -5.23 -1.75
C ALA A 76 -8.66 -5.39 -0.25
N ASP A 77 -9.90 -5.58 0.17
CA ASP A 77 -10.25 -5.85 1.57
C ASP A 77 -9.57 -7.12 2.07
N HIS A 78 -9.61 -8.20 1.30
CA HIS A 78 -8.94 -9.44 1.66
C HIS A 78 -7.44 -9.24 1.86
N SER A 79 -6.78 -8.45 1.01
CA SER A 79 -5.36 -8.16 1.13
C SER A 79 -4.98 -7.48 2.46
N GLY A 80 -5.92 -6.73 3.04
CA GLY A 80 -5.75 -6.08 4.33
C GLY A 80 -6.12 -6.94 5.53
N CYS A 81 -6.85 -8.04 5.32
CA CYS A 81 -7.32 -8.91 6.40
C CYS A 81 -6.36 -10.04 6.74
N VAL A 82 -5.44 -10.39 5.86
CA VAL A 82 -4.51 -11.50 6.04
C VAL A 82 -3.06 -11.05 5.86
N SER A 83 -2.15 -11.73 6.57
CA SER A 83 -0.71 -11.47 6.42
C SER A 83 -0.10 -12.39 5.38
N GLY A 84 0.84 -11.87 4.60
CA GLY A 84 1.66 -12.67 3.68
C GLY A 84 2.51 -13.74 4.38
N ASN A 85 2.73 -13.61 5.70
CA ASN A 85 3.38 -14.65 6.51
C ASN A 85 2.50 -15.90 6.67
N LYS A 86 1.19 -15.73 6.61
CA LYS A 86 0.21 -16.81 6.84
C LYS A 86 -0.47 -17.27 5.58
N GLU A 87 -0.56 -16.41 4.59
CA GLU A 87 -1.24 -16.67 3.33
C GLU A 87 -0.45 -16.08 2.18
N ASP A 88 -0.23 -16.85 1.13
CA ASP A 88 0.38 -16.37 -0.10
C ASP A 88 -0.64 -15.50 -0.86
N LYS A 89 -0.34 -14.22 -0.97
CA LYS A 89 -1.20 -13.25 -1.68
C LYS A 89 -0.73 -12.98 -3.10
N SER A 90 0.25 -13.71 -3.60
CA SER A 90 0.86 -13.42 -4.91
C SER A 90 -0.12 -13.54 -6.09
N GLU A 91 -1.12 -14.40 -5.97
CA GLU A 91 -2.13 -14.62 -7.02
C GLU A 91 -3.44 -13.87 -6.78
N LEU A 92 -3.51 -13.03 -5.77
CA LEU A 92 -4.73 -12.30 -5.43
C LEU A 92 -5.17 -11.35 -6.54
N PHE A 93 -4.22 -10.73 -7.24
CA PHE A 93 -4.46 -9.86 -8.36
C PHE A 93 -3.66 -10.30 -9.58
N ASP A 94 -4.23 -10.13 -10.78
CA ASP A 94 -3.45 -10.15 -12.01
C ASP A 94 -2.53 -8.93 -11.99
N TYR A 95 -1.27 -9.12 -12.33
CA TYR A 95 -0.28 -8.06 -12.22
C TYR A 95 0.70 -8.08 -13.40
N ILE A 96 1.34 -6.95 -13.60
CA ILE A 96 2.49 -6.82 -14.49
C ILE A 96 3.64 -6.21 -13.68
N LEU A 97 4.86 -6.46 -14.13
CA LEU A 97 6.04 -5.84 -13.52
C LEU A 97 6.45 -4.63 -14.35
N ASP A 98 6.84 -3.54 -13.68
CA ASP A 98 7.47 -2.43 -14.37
C ASP A 98 8.92 -2.76 -14.71
N ASP A 99 9.64 -1.83 -15.35
CA ASP A 99 11.03 -2.02 -15.76
C ASP A 99 11.99 -2.28 -14.59
N ALA A 100 11.61 -1.86 -13.39
CA ALA A 100 12.40 -2.08 -12.18
C ALA A 100 11.96 -3.32 -11.38
N GLY A 101 11.02 -4.11 -11.90
CA GLY A 101 10.53 -5.31 -11.25
C GLY A 101 9.49 -5.06 -10.15
N VAL A 102 8.85 -3.91 -10.13
CA VAL A 102 7.80 -3.59 -9.16
C VAL A 102 6.45 -4.12 -9.64
N PRO A 103 5.71 -4.88 -8.80
CA PRO A 103 4.42 -5.43 -9.23
C PRO A 103 3.34 -4.34 -9.23
N MET A 104 2.59 -4.29 -10.33
CA MET A 104 1.46 -3.37 -10.52
C MET A 104 0.20 -4.17 -10.78
N ILE A 105 -0.89 -3.83 -10.12
CA ILE A 105 -2.19 -4.49 -10.35
C ILE A 105 -2.69 -4.11 -11.74
N PHE A 106 -2.91 -5.12 -12.59
CA PHE A 106 -3.30 -4.90 -13.99
C PHE A 106 -4.62 -4.13 -14.11
N GLN A 107 -5.62 -4.43 -13.30
CA GLN A 107 -6.94 -3.80 -13.40
C GLN A 107 -7.06 -2.45 -12.70
N ALA A 108 -6.06 -2.04 -11.91
CA ALA A 108 -6.12 -0.76 -11.21
C ALA A 108 -6.20 0.40 -12.20
N PRO A 109 -7.12 1.36 -12.00
CA PRO A 109 -7.26 2.48 -12.92
C PRO A 109 -6.04 3.40 -12.96
N VAL A 110 -5.31 3.50 -11.84
CA VAL A 110 -4.07 4.27 -11.75
C VAL A 110 -3.11 3.54 -10.83
N THR A 111 -1.87 3.43 -11.26
CA THR A 111 -0.78 2.91 -10.44
C THR A 111 0.38 3.88 -10.44
N MET A 112 0.88 4.20 -9.25
CA MET A 112 2.10 4.96 -9.07
C MET A 112 3.20 4.00 -8.63
N VAL A 113 4.30 3.97 -9.38
CA VAL A 113 5.50 3.22 -8.98
C VAL A 113 6.44 4.19 -8.29
N CYS A 114 6.84 3.86 -7.07
CA CYS A 114 7.58 4.76 -6.20
C CYS A 114 8.91 4.17 -5.78
N SER A 115 9.92 5.02 -5.72
CA SER A 115 11.17 4.72 -5.03
C SER A 115 11.11 5.27 -3.62
N VAL A 116 11.58 4.49 -2.65
CA VAL A 116 11.59 4.90 -1.25
C VAL A 116 12.76 5.85 -1.01
N GLU A 117 12.47 7.06 -0.58
CA GLU A 117 13.50 8.02 -0.18
C GLU A 117 13.86 7.90 1.28
N ASP A 118 12.87 7.71 2.14
CA ASP A 118 13.08 7.62 3.57
C ASP A 118 12.01 6.74 4.21
N ILE A 119 12.37 6.12 5.33
CA ILE A 119 11.46 5.35 6.18
C ILE A 119 11.54 5.94 7.58
N TYR A 120 10.43 6.51 8.01
CA TYR A 120 10.29 7.11 9.33
C TYR A 120 9.49 6.17 10.22
N GLU A 121 10.04 5.83 11.38
CA GLU A 121 9.33 5.00 12.36
C GLU A 121 8.71 5.88 13.43
N THR A 122 7.38 5.80 13.56
CA THR A 122 6.65 6.47 14.63
C THR A 122 6.74 5.66 15.92
N LYS A 123 6.67 6.35 17.01
CA LYS A 123 6.69 5.71 18.34
C LYS A 123 5.31 5.68 18.96
#